data_a07fc4488e7f723bde0117b1b10b4693
#
_entry.id   a07fc4488e7f723bde0117b1b10b4693
#
_cell.length_a   1.000
_cell.length_b   1.000
_cell.length_c   1.000
_cell.angle_alpha   90.00
_cell.angle_beta   90.00
_cell.angle_gamma   90.00
#
_symmetry.space_group_name_H-M   'P 1'
#
loop_
_entity.id
_entity.type
_entity.pdbx_description
1 polymer ?
#
loop_
_entity_poly.entity_id
_entity_poly.type
_entity_poly.pdbx_seq_one_letter_code
_entity_poly.pdbx_strand_id
1 'polypeptide(L)'
;MSACSPTPGATPAASAKVCAATSSAHMDPATDPVARALADAANKASITYQAGSGEAAPASLAASGCTLIVGTDSTTASSLSEAARANPKVRFALVGASFTDAKNNPTSLKNGSVINVRASEAAYLAGYASAGMTTTGTLAVIGGSRDNVTASQMDAFAEGVDAYNLAKGTSITILGWNNAAKEGTFVDSAENVEATAANFIAQGADIILPLAGENNAGAARAVAAAGNPMVRLIWSGLTKADLKGLTRDEAVSAESPMSGQAGPQVVEQVDTQSFSDSFSYIQITDAVRASIGAPVLTGIVLDYSAAMDTLISDATAGAPASTVPVSLVSGGVILTGFGAYTPMLSSDLKLGLSDMAGQIETGGMVISTPFDV
;
A
#
# COMPACT_ATOMS: atom_id res chain seq x y z
N MET A 1 -29.17 -16.52 -61.37
CA MET A 1 -29.15 -17.09 -59.99
C MET A 1 -27.71 -16.90 -59.48
N SER A 2 -27.51 -15.86 -58.69
CA SER A 2 -26.18 -15.56 -58.09
C SER A 2 -26.14 -16.14 -56.70
N ALA A 3 -25.25 -17.08 -56.49
CA ALA A 3 -25.06 -17.70 -55.19
C ALA A 3 -24.24 -16.76 -54.29
N CYS A 4 -24.82 -16.28 -53.20
CA CYS A 4 -24.09 -15.63 -52.09
C CYS A 4 -23.28 -16.68 -51.33
N SER A 5 -21.95 -16.56 -51.38
CA SER A 5 -21.06 -17.30 -50.47
C SER A 5 -21.18 -16.72 -49.06
N PRO A 6 -21.26 -17.54 -48.00
CA PRO A 6 -21.26 -17.04 -46.63
C PRO A 6 -19.86 -16.53 -46.28
N THR A 7 -19.81 -15.33 -45.73
CA THR A 7 -18.61 -14.75 -45.13
C THR A 7 -18.12 -15.66 -43.99
N PRO A 8 -16.82 -15.93 -43.88
CA PRO A 8 -16.29 -16.69 -42.73
C PRO A 8 -16.63 -15.96 -41.43
N GLY A 9 -17.33 -16.64 -40.53
CA GLY A 9 -17.70 -16.13 -39.25
C GLY A 9 -16.45 -15.70 -38.47
N ALA A 10 -16.46 -14.49 -37.97
CA ALA A 10 -15.47 -14.02 -37.02
C ALA A 10 -15.40 -15.01 -35.85
N THR A 11 -14.24 -15.60 -35.63
CA THR A 11 -13.98 -16.41 -34.44
C THR A 11 -14.36 -15.56 -33.21
N PRO A 12 -15.19 -16.07 -32.27
CA PRO A 12 -15.50 -15.30 -31.07
C PRO A 12 -14.18 -14.92 -30.40
N ALA A 13 -14.00 -13.66 -30.12
CA ALA A 13 -12.90 -13.21 -29.30
C ALA A 13 -12.94 -14.05 -28.01
N ALA A 14 -11.84 -14.70 -27.66
CA ALA A 14 -11.76 -15.48 -26.44
C ALA A 14 -12.20 -14.56 -25.29
N SER A 15 -13.18 -15.02 -24.51
CA SER A 15 -13.69 -14.24 -23.38
C SER A 15 -12.51 -13.92 -22.45
N ALA A 16 -12.31 -12.64 -22.14
CA ALA A 16 -11.22 -12.22 -21.28
C ALA A 16 -11.33 -12.96 -19.93
N LYS A 17 -10.20 -13.45 -19.44
CA LYS A 17 -10.08 -14.15 -18.16
C LYS A 17 -8.88 -13.59 -17.42
N VAL A 18 -9.08 -13.08 -16.22
CA VAL A 18 -8.02 -12.53 -15.39
C VAL A 18 -7.74 -13.43 -14.19
N CYS A 19 -6.48 -13.52 -13.82
CA CYS A 19 -6.02 -14.52 -12.88
C CYS A 19 -5.01 -13.96 -11.90
N ALA A 20 -5.14 -14.33 -10.60
CA ALA A 20 -4.15 -14.05 -9.58
C ALA A 20 -3.25 -15.26 -9.36
N ALA A 21 -1.94 -15.03 -9.34
CA ALA A 21 -0.93 -15.99 -8.93
C ALA A 21 -0.38 -15.56 -7.57
N THR A 22 -0.71 -16.32 -6.51
CA THR A 22 -0.24 -16.07 -5.15
C THR A 22 0.93 -16.98 -4.82
N SER A 23 1.81 -16.54 -3.89
CA SER A 23 2.86 -17.40 -3.37
C SER A 23 2.30 -18.53 -2.50
N SER A 24 3.12 -19.56 -2.23
CA SER A 24 2.73 -20.63 -1.29
C SER A 24 2.57 -20.15 0.15
N ALA A 25 3.16 -19.01 0.51
CA ALA A 25 3.04 -18.41 1.85
C ALA A 25 1.69 -17.68 2.05
N HIS A 26 1.06 -17.24 0.95
CA HIS A 26 -0.25 -16.57 0.96
C HIS A 26 -1.24 -17.46 0.17
N MET A 27 -1.57 -18.61 0.74
CA MET A 27 -2.31 -19.65 0.02
C MET A 27 -3.80 -19.37 -0.15
N ASP A 28 -4.37 -18.42 0.57
CA ASP A 28 -5.78 -18.06 0.44
C ASP A 28 -5.95 -16.76 -0.35
N PRO A 29 -6.31 -16.86 -1.65
CA PRO A 29 -6.61 -15.69 -2.47
C PRO A 29 -7.75 -14.82 -1.91
N ALA A 30 -8.57 -15.36 -1.03
CA ALA A 30 -9.66 -14.63 -0.39
C ALA A 30 -9.15 -13.64 0.68
N THR A 31 -7.97 -13.86 1.22
CA THR A 31 -7.34 -12.97 2.22
C THR A 31 -6.27 -12.06 1.62
N ASP A 32 -5.71 -12.42 0.46
CA ASP A 32 -4.71 -11.60 -0.24
C ASP A 32 -5.35 -10.31 -0.79
N PRO A 33 -4.89 -9.11 -0.37
CA PRO A 33 -5.50 -7.84 -0.76
C PRO A 33 -5.40 -7.55 -2.26
N VAL A 34 -4.34 -7.99 -2.92
CA VAL A 34 -4.14 -7.82 -4.37
C VAL A 34 -5.08 -8.75 -5.16
N ALA A 35 -5.16 -10.02 -4.75
CA ALA A 35 -6.04 -10.99 -5.38
C ALA A 35 -7.52 -10.59 -5.24
N ARG A 36 -7.92 -10.05 -4.06
CA ARG A 36 -9.26 -9.51 -3.84
C ARG A 36 -9.55 -8.31 -4.73
N ALA A 37 -8.65 -7.33 -4.77
CA ALA A 37 -8.81 -6.15 -5.62
C ALA A 37 -8.95 -6.54 -7.10
N LEU A 38 -8.18 -7.55 -7.56
CA LEU A 38 -8.29 -8.07 -8.93
C LEU A 38 -9.64 -8.78 -9.16
N ALA A 39 -10.12 -9.56 -8.20
CA ALA A 39 -11.42 -10.23 -8.27
C ALA A 39 -12.56 -9.21 -8.36
N ASP A 40 -12.52 -8.17 -7.53
CA ASP A 40 -13.52 -7.10 -7.53
C ASP A 40 -13.53 -6.31 -8.84
N ALA A 41 -12.35 -5.95 -9.36
CA ALA A 41 -12.20 -5.29 -10.66
C ALA A 41 -12.71 -6.19 -11.81
N ALA A 42 -12.44 -7.50 -11.76
CA ALA A 42 -12.95 -8.47 -12.73
C ALA A 42 -14.48 -8.55 -12.71
N ASN A 43 -15.07 -8.65 -11.52
CA ASN A 43 -16.53 -8.65 -11.33
C ASN A 43 -17.16 -7.38 -11.90
N LYS A 44 -16.60 -6.20 -11.59
CA LYS A 44 -17.05 -4.91 -12.11
C LYS A 44 -17.00 -4.85 -13.64
N ALA A 45 -15.97 -5.44 -14.24
CA ALA A 45 -15.80 -5.53 -15.69
C ALA A 45 -16.58 -6.69 -16.34
N SER A 46 -17.30 -7.53 -15.57
CA SER A 46 -17.96 -8.77 -16.02
C SER A 46 -16.99 -9.75 -16.70
N ILE A 47 -15.77 -9.85 -16.19
CA ILE A 47 -14.70 -10.74 -16.67
C ILE A 47 -14.54 -11.91 -15.70
N THR A 48 -14.28 -13.10 -16.24
CA THR A 48 -14.04 -14.29 -15.42
C THR A 48 -12.75 -14.13 -14.61
N TYR A 49 -12.82 -14.41 -13.31
CA TYR A 49 -11.68 -14.43 -12.39
C TYR A 49 -11.32 -15.86 -12.00
N GLN A 50 -10.02 -16.13 -11.85
CA GLN A 50 -9.47 -17.35 -11.27
C GLN A 50 -8.24 -17.03 -10.43
N ALA A 51 -7.99 -17.79 -9.37
CA ALA A 51 -6.74 -17.74 -8.63
C ALA A 51 -6.04 -19.09 -8.64
N GLY A 52 -4.72 -19.04 -8.49
CA GLY A 52 -3.86 -20.20 -8.28
C GLY A 52 -2.72 -19.84 -7.34
N SER A 53 -2.21 -20.81 -6.60
CA SER A 53 -1.14 -20.59 -5.63
C SER A 53 0.06 -21.51 -5.88
N GLY A 54 1.21 -21.07 -5.36
CA GLY A 54 2.47 -21.79 -5.47
C GLY A 54 3.27 -21.48 -6.74
N GLU A 55 4.47 -22.00 -6.80
CA GLU A 55 5.47 -21.71 -7.83
C GLU A 55 5.00 -22.05 -9.27
N ALA A 56 4.24 -23.12 -9.42
CA ALA A 56 3.70 -23.54 -10.72
C ALA A 56 2.45 -22.76 -11.17
N ALA A 57 1.88 -21.90 -10.30
CA ALA A 57 0.63 -21.21 -10.58
C ALA A 57 0.67 -20.35 -11.85
N PRO A 58 1.68 -19.51 -12.12
CA PRO A 58 1.69 -18.67 -13.31
C PRO A 58 1.61 -19.47 -14.61
N ALA A 59 2.36 -20.55 -14.71
CA ALA A 59 2.35 -21.42 -15.91
C ALA A 59 1.01 -22.16 -16.08
N SER A 60 0.46 -22.67 -14.97
CA SER A 60 -0.84 -23.37 -14.95
C SER A 60 -1.99 -22.45 -15.34
N LEU A 61 -1.97 -21.21 -14.84
CA LEU A 61 -2.97 -20.19 -15.17
C LEU A 61 -2.90 -19.77 -16.64
N ALA A 62 -1.69 -19.62 -17.19
CA ALA A 62 -1.51 -19.38 -18.63
C ALA A 62 -2.09 -20.52 -19.47
N ALA A 63 -1.81 -21.78 -19.10
CA ALA A 63 -2.34 -22.95 -19.76
C ALA A 63 -3.88 -23.08 -19.63
N SER A 64 -4.48 -22.55 -18.56
CA SER A 64 -5.94 -22.54 -18.35
C SER A 64 -6.68 -21.43 -19.12
N GLY A 65 -5.97 -20.67 -19.96
CA GLY A 65 -6.54 -19.63 -20.83
C GLY A 65 -6.70 -18.26 -20.18
N CYS A 66 -5.96 -17.96 -19.10
CA CYS A 66 -5.91 -16.61 -18.56
C CYS A 66 -5.28 -15.65 -19.57
N THR A 67 -5.88 -14.48 -19.77
CA THR A 67 -5.42 -13.44 -20.69
C THR A 67 -4.58 -12.37 -19.97
N LEU A 68 -4.81 -12.20 -18.66
CA LEU A 68 -4.00 -11.41 -17.74
C LEU A 68 -3.73 -12.23 -16.48
N ILE A 69 -2.47 -12.31 -16.06
CA ILE A 69 -2.04 -12.98 -14.83
C ILE A 69 -1.28 -12.00 -13.96
N VAL A 70 -1.75 -11.80 -12.72
CA VAL A 70 -1.15 -10.88 -11.75
C VAL A 70 -0.46 -11.71 -10.66
N GLY A 71 0.86 -11.53 -10.51
CA GLY A 71 1.60 -12.01 -9.34
C GLY A 71 1.40 -11.03 -8.18
N THR A 72 0.93 -11.54 -7.05
CA THR A 72 0.45 -10.68 -5.96
C THR A 72 1.56 -10.16 -5.06
N ASP A 73 2.75 -10.74 -5.16
CA ASP A 73 3.91 -10.36 -4.35
C ASP A 73 5.25 -10.65 -5.05
N SER A 74 6.35 -10.18 -4.46
CA SER A 74 7.71 -10.33 -4.99
C SER A 74 8.19 -11.78 -5.06
N THR A 75 7.63 -12.69 -4.27
CA THR A 75 8.06 -14.10 -4.27
C THR A 75 7.61 -14.84 -5.54
N THR A 76 6.60 -14.31 -6.23
CA THR A 76 6.15 -14.82 -7.52
C THR A 76 7.01 -14.34 -8.70
N ALA A 77 7.96 -13.43 -8.50
CA ALA A 77 8.68 -12.74 -9.57
C ALA A 77 9.39 -13.69 -10.55
N SER A 78 10.09 -14.72 -10.06
CA SER A 78 10.83 -15.65 -10.90
C SER A 78 9.89 -16.49 -11.76
N SER A 79 8.94 -17.19 -11.15
CA SER A 79 7.99 -18.06 -11.84
C SER A 79 7.07 -17.29 -12.79
N LEU A 80 6.65 -16.08 -12.41
CA LEU A 80 5.87 -15.20 -13.26
C LEU A 80 6.68 -14.71 -14.47
N SER A 81 7.96 -14.39 -14.28
CA SER A 81 8.86 -13.98 -15.37
C SER A 81 9.10 -15.12 -16.38
N GLU A 82 9.26 -16.35 -15.91
CA GLU A 82 9.38 -17.53 -16.77
C GLU A 82 8.10 -17.77 -17.57
N ALA A 83 6.95 -17.73 -16.90
CA ALA A 83 5.65 -17.87 -17.56
C ALA A 83 5.41 -16.78 -18.60
N ALA A 84 5.79 -15.53 -18.31
CA ALA A 84 5.65 -14.40 -19.22
C ALA A 84 6.51 -14.57 -20.49
N ARG A 85 7.74 -15.04 -20.36
CA ARG A 85 8.61 -15.33 -21.51
C ARG A 85 8.06 -16.50 -22.36
N ALA A 86 7.51 -17.52 -21.72
CA ALA A 86 6.94 -18.69 -22.41
C ALA A 86 5.61 -18.39 -23.11
N ASN A 87 4.88 -17.35 -22.67
CA ASN A 87 3.54 -17.02 -23.14
C ASN A 87 3.42 -15.57 -23.63
N PRO A 88 4.05 -15.19 -24.76
CA PRO A 88 4.15 -13.78 -25.20
C PRO A 88 2.79 -13.15 -25.59
N LYS A 89 1.73 -13.92 -25.73
CA LYS A 89 0.37 -13.45 -26.01
C LYS A 89 -0.47 -13.21 -24.75
N VAL A 90 -0.01 -13.70 -23.61
CA VAL A 90 -0.65 -13.49 -22.30
C VAL A 90 -0.03 -12.26 -21.67
N ARG A 91 -0.83 -11.44 -21.01
CA ARG A 91 -0.39 -10.30 -20.22
C ARG A 91 -0.03 -10.76 -18.82
N PHE A 92 1.00 -10.17 -18.29
CA PHE A 92 1.43 -10.40 -16.92
C PHE A 92 1.58 -9.07 -16.19
N ALA A 93 1.33 -9.08 -14.89
CA ALA A 93 1.64 -7.95 -14.02
C ALA A 93 2.24 -8.47 -12.71
N LEU A 94 3.18 -7.73 -12.13
CA LEU A 94 3.86 -8.09 -10.88
C LEU A 94 3.75 -6.93 -9.89
N VAL A 95 3.37 -7.24 -8.66
CA VAL A 95 3.18 -6.26 -7.60
C VAL A 95 4.44 -6.14 -6.74
N GLY A 96 4.93 -4.92 -6.57
CA GLY A 96 6.03 -4.59 -5.64
C GLY A 96 7.38 -5.20 -5.99
N ALA A 97 7.57 -5.67 -7.22
CA ALA A 97 8.84 -6.21 -7.68
C ALA A 97 9.01 -6.05 -9.19
N SER A 98 10.24 -6.16 -9.66
CA SER A 98 10.56 -6.19 -11.10
C SER A 98 10.54 -7.61 -11.64
N PHE A 99 10.17 -7.76 -12.91
CA PHE A 99 10.44 -9.02 -13.63
C PHE A 99 11.93 -9.29 -13.69
N THR A 100 12.30 -10.57 -13.84
CA THR A 100 13.70 -10.98 -13.85
C THR A 100 14.07 -11.69 -15.16
N ASP A 101 15.33 -11.58 -15.56
CA ASP A 101 15.91 -12.40 -16.64
C ASP A 101 16.22 -13.83 -16.15
N ALA A 102 16.81 -14.66 -17.03
CA ALA A 102 17.18 -16.04 -16.68
C ALA A 102 18.31 -16.14 -15.65
N LYS A 103 18.93 -15.01 -15.26
CA LYS A 103 19.98 -14.92 -14.24
C LYS A 103 19.45 -14.22 -12.97
N ASN A 104 18.15 -14.01 -12.88
CA ASN A 104 17.48 -13.28 -11.81
C ASN A 104 17.85 -11.78 -11.70
N ASN A 105 18.37 -11.17 -12.77
CA ASN A 105 18.54 -9.72 -12.78
C ASN A 105 17.23 -9.03 -13.17
N PRO A 106 16.92 -7.84 -12.60
CA PRO A 106 15.77 -7.05 -13.00
C PRO A 106 15.73 -6.78 -14.50
N THR A 107 14.56 -6.93 -15.13
CA THR A 107 14.37 -6.71 -16.56
C THR A 107 12.94 -6.26 -16.87
N SER A 108 12.75 -5.68 -18.06
CA SER A 108 11.41 -5.35 -18.57
C SER A 108 10.95 -6.39 -19.60
N LEU A 109 9.70 -6.77 -19.55
CA LEU A 109 9.07 -7.68 -20.51
C LEU A 109 7.99 -6.95 -21.32
N LYS A 110 7.91 -7.22 -22.63
CA LYS A 110 6.93 -6.56 -23.52
C LYS A 110 5.47 -6.83 -23.13
N ASN A 111 5.22 -7.93 -22.45
CA ASN A 111 3.90 -8.36 -21.95
C ASN A 111 3.80 -8.32 -20.44
N GLY A 112 4.75 -7.68 -19.75
CA GLY A 112 4.84 -7.60 -18.29
C GLY A 112 4.71 -6.17 -17.79
N SER A 113 3.62 -5.85 -17.10
CA SER A 113 3.43 -4.59 -16.37
C SER A 113 3.93 -4.72 -14.93
N VAL A 114 4.39 -3.62 -14.35
CA VAL A 114 4.81 -3.57 -12.93
C VAL A 114 3.83 -2.68 -12.17
N ILE A 115 3.35 -3.16 -11.03
CA ILE A 115 2.63 -2.33 -10.07
C ILE A 115 3.66 -1.82 -9.05
N ASN A 116 3.99 -0.54 -9.18
CA ASN A 116 4.95 0.11 -8.30
C ASN A 116 4.22 0.58 -7.04
N VAL A 117 4.48 -0.11 -5.91
CA VAL A 117 3.85 0.16 -4.61
C VAL A 117 4.73 1.12 -3.81
N ARG A 118 4.32 2.37 -3.71
CA ARG A 118 5.04 3.43 -2.99
C ARG A 118 4.55 3.59 -1.55
N ALA A 119 4.43 2.49 -0.83
CA ALA A 119 4.04 2.48 0.57
C ALA A 119 5.02 3.24 1.48
N SER A 120 6.26 3.44 1.02
CA SER A 120 7.28 4.30 1.61
C SER A 120 6.78 5.74 1.84
N GLU A 121 5.91 6.27 0.97
CA GLU A 121 5.38 7.63 1.11
C GLU A 121 4.57 7.81 2.41
N ALA A 122 3.63 6.89 2.70
CA ALA A 122 2.87 6.92 3.94
C ALA A 122 3.72 6.57 5.16
N ALA A 123 4.69 5.66 5.01
CA ALA A 123 5.61 5.29 6.09
C ALA A 123 6.50 6.47 6.51
N TYR A 124 6.99 7.25 5.57
CA TYR A 124 7.75 8.48 5.84
C TYR A 124 6.92 9.50 6.65
N LEU A 125 5.70 9.79 6.21
CA LEU A 125 4.79 10.68 6.92
C LEU A 125 4.45 10.15 8.32
N ALA A 126 4.24 8.83 8.44
CA ALA A 126 3.98 8.17 9.72
C ALA A 126 5.20 8.28 10.67
N GLY A 127 6.42 8.15 10.15
CA GLY A 127 7.66 8.35 10.90
C GLY A 127 7.79 9.77 11.44
N TYR A 128 7.58 10.77 10.57
CA TYR A 128 7.61 12.18 10.97
C TYR A 128 6.53 12.50 12.01
N ALA A 129 5.30 12.00 11.82
CA ALA A 129 4.22 12.17 12.79
C ALA A 129 4.54 11.52 14.14
N SER A 130 5.08 10.30 14.12
CA SER A 130 5.45 9.57 15.33
C SER A 130 6.54 10.28 16.12
N ALA A 131 7.52 10.83 15.43
CA ALA A 131 8.57 11.62 16.03
C ALA A 131 8.03 12.86 16.77
N GLY A 132 6.99 13.50 16.21
CA GLY A 132 6.32 14.64 16.87
C GLY A 132 5.36 14.25 17.99
N MET A 133 5.03 12.96 18.12
CA MET A 133 4.03 12.46 19.08
C MET A 133 4.58 11.50 20.12
N THR A 134 5.83 11.07 20.01
CA THR A 134 6.47 10.26 21.04
C THR A 134 6.64 11.03 22.34
N THR A 135 6.51 10.34 23.45
CA THR A 135 6.75 10.90 24.79
C THR A 135 8.03 10.38 25.43
N THR A 136 8.55 9.28 24.90
CA THR A 136 9.79 8.64 25.38
C THR A 136 11.02 8.97 24.54
N GLY A 137 10.81 9.43 23.30
CA GLY A 137 11.87 9.63 22.32
C GLY A 137 12.35 8.32 21.68
N THR A 138 11.62 7.22 21.87
CA THR A 138 11.96 5.89 21.30
C THR A 138 10.77 5.35 20.54
N LEU A 139 10.99 5.03 19.27
CA LEU A 139 10.03 4.43 18.35
C LEU A 139 10.47 3.01 17.98
N ALA A 140 9.58 2.22 17.36
CA ALA A 140 9.96 0.90 16.88
C ALA A 140 9.29 0.58 15.54
N VAL A 141 9.98 -0.23 14.72
CA VAL A 141 9.41 -0.84 13.52
C VAL A 141 9.76 -2.32 13.48
N ILE A 142 8.82 -3.16 13.04
CA ILE A 142 8.97 -4.62 12.97
C ILE A 142 8.53 -5.07 11.58
N GLY A 143 9.46 -5.65 10.79
CA GLY A 143 9.13 -6.26 9.51
C GLY A 143 8.65 -7.71 9.67
N GLY A 144 7.80 -8.16 8.76
CA GLY A 144 7.42 -9.55 8.58
C GLY A 144 8.33 -10.24 7.57
N SER A 145 7.98 -10.16 6.29
CA SER A 145 8.83 -10.66 5.23
C SER A 145 9.96 -9.69 4.90
N ARG A 146 11.10 -10.26 4.52
CA ARG A 146 12.27 -9.48 4.05
C ARG A 146 12.13 -9.23 2.54
N ASP A 147 11.11 -8.51 2.15
CA ASP A 147 10.88 -8.07 0.77
C ASP A 147 11.11 -6.56 0.63
N ASN A 148 11.18 -6.10 -0.63
CA ASN A 148 11.48 -4.71 -0.94
C ASN A 148 10.42 -3.74 -0.42
N VAL A 149 9.12 -4.10 -0.48
CA VAL A 149 8.04 -3.24 -0.03
C VAL A 149 8.09 -3.04 1.49
N THR A 150 8.33 -4.12 2.25
CA THR A 150 8.50 -4.06 3.70
C THR A 150 9.75 -3.26 4.08
N ALA A 151 10.88 -3.56 3.43
CA ALA A 151 12.14 -2.88 3.71
C ALA A 151 12.08 -1.38 3.36
N SER A 152 11.45 -1.00 2.23
CA SER A 152 11.26 0.41 1.85
C SER A 152 10.40 1.17 2.85
N GLN A 153 9.37 0.54 3.41
CA GLN A 153 8.56 1.17 4.46
C GLN A 153 9.33 1.38 5.76
N MET A 154 10.14 0.37 6.18
CA MET A 154 10.98 0.50 7.38
C MET A 154 12.00 1.62 7.23
N ASP A 155 12.63 1.70 6.07
CA ASP A 155 13.62 2.71 5.75
C ASP A 155 13.00 4.12 5.70
N ALA A 156 11.91 4.27 4.96
CA ALA A 156 11.19 5.54 4.85
C ALA A 156 10.61 6.02 6.19
N PHE A 157 10.14 5.11 7.05
CA PHE A 157 9.73 5.46 8.42
C PHE A 157 10.90 6.07 9.19
N ALA A 158 12.09 5.46 9.10
CA ALA A 158 13.30 5.99 9.73
C ALA A 158 13.71 7.34 9.14
N GLU A 159 13.65 7.50 7.82
CA GLU A 159 13.94 8.78 7.17
C GLU A 159 12.97 9.89 7.60
N GLY A 160 11.69 9.56 7.80
CA GLY A 160 10.70 10.50 8.34
C GLY A 160 11.03 10.96 9.76
N VAL A 161 11.51 10.04 10.61
CA VAL A 161 12.00 10.38 11.97
C VAL A 161 13.24 11.25 11.91
N ASP A 162 14.21 10.92 11.04
CA ASP A 162 15.42 11.71 10.85
C ASP A 162 15.11 13.12 10.35
N ALA A 163 14.13 13.26 9.45
CA ALA A 163 13.67 14.56 8.97
C ALA A 163 13.07 15.39 10.10
N TYR A 164 12.30 14.80 11.01
CA TYR A 164 11.79 15.48 12.20
C TYR A 164 12.93 15.87 13.15
N ASN A 165 13.86 14.96 13.42
CA ASN A 165 15.02 15.22 14.24
C ASN A 165 15.82 16.42 13.72
N LEU A 166 16.07 16.46 12.40
CA LEU A 166 16.77 17.58 11.76
C LEU A 166 15.98 18.89 11.88
N ALA A 167 14.67 18.84 11.60
CA ALA A 167 13.83 20.05 11.61
C ALA A 167 13.61 20.64 13.01
N LYS A 168 13.61 19.81 14.06
CA LYS A 168 13.28 20.20 15.44
C LYS A 168 14.47 20.15 16.40
N GLY A 169 15.65 19.69 15.97
CA GLY A 169 16.83 19.55 16.81
C GLY A 169 16.66 18.48 17.89
N THR A 170 15.90 17.43 17.63
CA THR A 170 15.67 16.30 18.54
C THR A 170 16.61 15.13 18.24
N SER A 171 16.58 14.08 19.08
CA SER A 171 17.39 12.87 18.92
C SER A 171 16.54 11.63 19.19
N ILE A 172 15.42 11.52 18.50
CA ILE A 172 14.49 10.40 18.60
C ILE A 172 15.13 9.19 17.93
N THR A 173 15.06 8.03 18.60
CA THR A 173 15.68 6.80 18.17
C THR A 173 14.63 5.78 17.69
N ILE A 174 15.06 4.84 16.83
CA ILE A 174 14.22 3.79 16.30
C ILE A 174 14.82 2.43 16.62
N LEU A 175 14.02 1.55 17.21
CA LEU A 175 14.35 0.15 17.38
C LEU A 175 13.82 -0.65 16.17
N GLY A 176 14.55 -1.70 15.78
CA GLY A 176 14.13 -2.59 14.71
C GLY A 176 14.54 -2.17 13.30
N TRP A 177 15.19 -1.00 13.12
CA TRP A 177 15.81 -0.59 11.86
C TRP A 177 17.13 0.15 12.10
N ASN A 178 18.14 -0.22 11.35
CA ASN A 178 19.42 0.49 11.31
C ASN A 178 19.54 1.25 10.00
N ASN A 179 19.32 2.56 10.06
CA ASN A 179 19.31 3.43 8.88
C ASN A 179 20.64 3.44 8.13
N ALA A 180 21.78 3.33 8.82
CA ALA A 180 23.10 3.34 8.19
C ALA A 180 23.43 2.01 7.48
N ALA A 181 23.06 0.87 8.08
CA ALA A 181 23.31 -0.44 7.51
C ALA A 181 22.19 -0.89 6.53
N LYS A 182 21.02 -0.20 6.55
CA LYS A 182 19.80 -0.60 5.85
C LYS A 182 19.38 -2.04 6.20
N GLU A 183 19.47 -2.36 7.49
CA GLU A 183 19.13 -3.67 8.05
C GLU A 183 18.09 -3.52 9.16
N GLY A 184 17.23 -4.53 9.31
CA GLY A 184 16.15 -4.49 10.28
C GLY A 184 15.78 -5.83 10.92
N THR A 185 14.85 -5.74 11.86
CA THR A 185 14.25 -6.89 12.53
C THR A 185 13.07 -7.39 11.71
N PHE A 186 13.18 -8.63 11.23
CA PHE A 186 12.12 -9.32 10.48
C PHE A 186 11.75 -10.59 11.23
N VAL A 187 10.45 -10.80 11.42
CA VAL A 187 9.91 -11.93 12.19
C VAL A 187 8.66 -12.48 11.49
N ASP A 188 8.50 -13.80 11.53
CA ASP A 188 7.63 -14.57 10.63
C ASP A 188 6.38 -15.15 11.31
N SER A 189 6.19 -14.91 12.61
CA SER A 189 5.00 -15.38 13.34
C SER A 189 4.44 -14.34 14.28
N ALA A 190 3.15 -14.45 14.60
CA ALA A 190 2.49 -13.53 15.50
C ALA A 190 3.09 -13.56 16.91
N GLU A 191 3.58 -14.73 17.37
CA GLU A 191 4.25 -14.91 18.67
C GLU A 191 5.60 -14.19 18.68
N ASN A 192 6.36 -14.26 17.57
CA ASN A 192 7.64 -13.58 17.44
C ASN A 192 7.45 -12.06 17.34
N VAL A 193 6.41 -11.59 16.64
CA VAL A 193 6.03 -10.16 16.59
C VAL A 193 5.66 -9.68 18.00
N GLU A 194 4.88 -10.45 18.76
CA GLU A 194 4.49 -10.12 20.15
C GLU A 194 5.72 -9.99 21.04
N ALA A 195 6.58 -11.01 21.05
CA ALA A 195 7.80 -11.01 21.85
C ALA A 195 8.75 -9.85 21.48
N THR A 196 8.89 -9.55 20.20
CA THR A 196 9.71 -8.44 19.69
C THR A 196 9.12 -7.09 20.10
N ALA A 197 7.82 -6.89 19.94
CA ALA A 197 7.13 -5.67 20.36
C ALA A 197 7.22 -5.46 21.87
N ALA A 198 7.00 -6.50 22.68
CA ALA A 198 7.15 -6.44 24.12
C ALA A 198 8.58 -6.05 24.54
N ASN A 199 9.59 -6.60 23.87
CA ASN A 199 10.99 -6.25 24.11
C ASN A 199 11.29 -4.78 23.76
N PHE A 200 10.74 -4.27 22.64
CA PHE A 200 10.90 -2.87 22.25
C PHE A 200 10.16 -1.91 23.22
N ILE A 201 8.98 -2.28 23.70
CA ILE A 201 8.25 -1.54 24.75
C ILE A 201 9.09 -1.47 26.03
N ALA A 202 9.69 -2.59 26.44
CA ALA A 202 10.58 -2.64 27.61
C ALA A 202 11.83 -1.76 27.45
N GLN A 203 12.27 -1.51 26.22
CA GLN A 203 13.35 -0.57 25.89
C GLN A 203 12.88 0.87 25.73
N GLY A 204 11.61 1.15 25.95
CA GLY A 204 11.02 2.50 25.93
C GLY A 204 10.27 2.89 24.68
N ALA A 205 10.09 1.98 23.70
CA ALA A 205 9.28 2.31 22.53
C ALA A 205 7.83 2.60 22.91
N ASP A 206 7.31 3.77 22.54
CA ASP A 206 5.93 4.17 22.80
C ASP A 206 5.06 4.27 21.53
N ILE A 207 5.66 4.24 20.35
CA ILE A 207 4.95 4.10 19.07
C ILE A 207 5.63 3.02 18.24
N ILE A 208 4.85 2.04 17.77
CA ILE A 208 5.35 0.86 17.06
C ILE A 208 4.62 0.74 15.72
N LEU A 209 5.38 0.57 14.64
CA LEU A 209 4.90 0.24 13.31
C LEU A 209 5.18 -1.24 13.00
N PRO A 210 4.22 -2.16 13.14
CA PRO A 210 4.36 -3.52 12.65
C PRO A 210 4.01 -3.58 11.16
N LEU A 211 4.88 -4.23 10.38
CA LEU A 211 4.75 -4.47 8.94
C LEU A 211 4.79 -5.98 8.66
N ALA A 212 4.10 -6.76 9.48
CA ALA A 212 4.14 -8.23 9.45
C ALA A 212 2.82 -8.86 8.95
N GLY A 213 1.99 -8.08 8.24
CA GLY A 213 0.72 -8.57 7.70
C GLY A 213 -0.21 -9.10 8.79
N GLU A 214 -0.72 -10.32 8.63
CA GLU A 214 -1.61 -10.95 9.64
C GLU A 214 -0.95 -11.11 11.01
N ASN A 215 0.37 -11.21 11.06
CA ASN A 215 1.13 -11.34 12.30
C ASN A 215 1.19 -10.02 13.12
N ASN A 216 0.71 -8.89 12.57
CA ASN A 216 0.57 -7.63 13.31
C ASN A 216 -0.28 -7.78 14.58
N ALA A 217 -1.17 -8.76 14.63
CA ALA A 217 -1.94 -9.11 15.84
C ALA A 217 -1.04 -9.38 17.06
N GLY A 218 0.19 -9.86 16.86
CA GLY A 218 1.18 -10.01 17.92
C GLY A 218 1.56 -8.67 18.55
N ALA A 219 1.84 -7.65 17.74
CA ALA A 219 2.14 -6.32 18.26
C ALA A 219 0.95 -5.71 19.02
N ALA A 220 -0.28 -5.96 18.56
CA ALA A 220 -1.48 -5.51 19.26
C ALA A 220 -1.60 -6.15 20.64
N ARG A 221 -1.33 -7.46 20.78
CA ARG A 221 -1.32 -8.14 22.07
C ARG A 221 -0.25 -7.59 23.01
N ALA A 222 0.95 -7.34 22.52
CA ALA A 222 2.04 -6.75 23.32
C ALA A 222 1.67 -5.36 23.85
N VAL A 223 1.11 -4.50 22.98
CA VAL A 223 0.68 -3.14 23.36
C VAL A 223 -0.48 -3.21 24.37
N ALA A 224 -1.47 -4.08 24.16
CA ALA A 224 -2.56 -4.27 25.10
C ALA A 224 -2.06 -4.78 26.47
N ALA A 225 -1.13 -5.75 26.47
CA ALA A 225 -0.53 -6.30 27.70
C ALA A 225 0.32 -5.29 28.47
N ALA A 226 0.92 -4.30 27.78
CA ALA A 226 1.66 -3.21 28.42
C ALA A 226 0.78 -2.35 29.33
N GLY A 227 -0.53 -2.30 29.10
CA GLY A 227 -1.49 -1.56 29.93
C GLY A 227 -1.24 -0.05 29.99
N ASN A 228 -0.39 0.48 29.12
CA ASN A 228 -0.02 1.89 29.07
C ASN A 228 -0.68 2.57 27.84
N PRO A 229 -1.62 3.51 28.04
CA PRO A 229 -2.32 4.17 26.93
C PRO A 229 -1.42 5.06 26.07
N MET A 230 -0.21 5.35 26.53
CA MET A 230 0.79 6.09 25.73
C MET A 230 1.51 5.18 24.72
N VAL A 231 1.48 3.86 24.91
CA VAL A 231 2.01 2.93 23.92
C VAL A 231 0.96 2.69 22.84
N ARG A 232 1.30 3.01 21.59
CA ARG A 232 0.35 3.05 20.47
C ARG A 232 0.93 2.36 19.24
N LEU A 233 0.04 1.93 18.36
CA LEU A 233 0.39 1.34 17.08
C LEU A 233 0.16 2.32 15.93
N ILE A 234 0.99 2.21 14.91
CA ILE A 234 0.62 2.58 13.54
C ILE A 234 0.18 1.30 12.88
N TRP A 235 -1.09 1.19 12.49
CA TRP A 235 -1.59 -0.07 11.98
C TRP A 235 -1.40 -0.16 10.48
N SER A 236 -0.65 -1.15 10.00
CA SER A 236 -0.49 -1.47 8.58
C SER A 236 -1.38 -2.65 8.17
N GLY A 237 -1.57 -2.82 6.86
CA GLY A 237 -2.38 -3.93 6.33
C GLY A 237 -3.89 -3.66 6.33
N LEU A 238 -4.31 -2.40 6.49
CA LEU A 238 -5.68 -1.98 6.27
C LEU A 238 -6.03 -1.97 4.78
N THR A 239 -7.32 -2.19 4.51
CA THR A 239 -7.92 -2.03 3.19
C THR A 239 -8.91 -0.86 3.20
N LYS A 240 -9.35 -0.43 2.03
CA LYS A 240 -10.37 0.63 1.92
C LYS A 240 -11.68 0.29 2.66
N ALA A 241 -12.03 -1.01 2.76
CA ALA A 241 -13.21 -1.47 3.49
C ALA A 241 -13.12 -1.23 5.01
N ASP A 242 -11.91 -1.06 5.55
CA ASP A 242 -11.67 -0.80 6.96
C ASP A 242 -11.81 0.68 7.34
N LEU A 243 -12.10 1.52 6.37
CA LEU A 243 -12.15 2.97 6.52
C LEU A 243 -13.57 3.50 6.58
N LYS A 244 -13.72 4.66 7.23
CA LYS A 244 -14.90 5.52 7.19
C LYS A 244 -14.50 6.96 6.85
N GLY A 245 -15.38 7.69 6.23
CA GLY A 245 -15.14 9.05 5.77
C GLY A 245 -15.00 9.13 4.25
N LEU A 246 -14.95 10.34 3.75
CA LEU A 246 -14.81 10.61 2.32
C LEU A 246 -13.32 10.69 1.95
N THR A 247 -12.96 10.24 0.75
CA THR A 247 -11.69 10.62 0.14
C THR A 247 -11.70 12.13 -0.14
N ARG A 248 -10.52 12.73 -0.31
CA ARG A 248 -10.40 14.16 -0.64
C ARG A 248 -11.26 14.55 -1.85
N ASP A 249 -11.24 13.73 -2.90
CA ASP A 249 -12.01 13.99 -4.13
C ASP A 249 -13.52 13.87 -3.89
N GLU A 250 -13.96 12.94 -3.05
CA GLU A 250 -15.35 12.79 -2.64
C GLU A 250 -15.80 13.94 -1.73
N ALA A 251 -14.94 14.41 -0.83
CA ALA A 251 -15.19 15.57 0.03
C ALA A 251 -15.30 16.86 -0.80
N VAL A 252 -14.37 17.10 -1.71
CA VAL A 252 -14.40 18.25 -2.64
C VAL A 252 -15.63 18.18 -3.55
N SER A 253 -16.02 16.99 -4.00
CA SER A 253 -17.25 16.81 -4.81
C SER A 253 -18.52 17.02 -4.01
N ALA A 254 -18.52 16.72 -2.70
CA ALA A 254 -19.66 16.92 -1.82
C ALA A 254 -19.85 18.40 -1.40
N GLU A 255 -18.76 19.18 -1.39
CA GLU A 255 -18.78 20.62 -1.07
C GLU A 255 -19.13 21.51 -2.30
N SER A 256 -19.42 20.95 -3.47
CA SER A 256 -19.95 21.70 -4.61
C SER A 256 -21.49 21.76 -4.55
N PRO A 257 -22.09 22.68 -3.80
CA PRO A 257 -23.50 22.95 -3.93
C PRO A 257 -23.73 24.02 -5.00
N MET A 258 -24.45 23.61 -5.97
CA MET A 258 -25.45 24.45 -6.66
C MET A 258 -25.33 25.98 -6.56
N SER A 259 -25.16 26.55 -7.71
CA SER A 259 -25.75 27.79 -8.15
C SER A 259 -25.23 29.12 -7.60
N GLY A 260 -24.59 29.82 -8.50
CA GLY A 260 -24.97 31.18 -8.86
C GLY A 260 -24.89 32.23 -7.77
N GLN A 261 -23.68 32.70 -7.53
CA GLN A 261 -23.47 34.15 -7.54
C GLN A 261 -21.96 34.45 -7.56
N ALA A 262 -21.53 35.09 -8.65
CA ALA A 262 -20.18 35.61 -8.80
C ALA A 262 -20.01 36.82 -7.90
N GLY A 263 -18.96 36.77 -7.08
CA GLY A 263 -18.35 37.94 -6.41
C GLY A 263 -16.91 37.63 -6.15
N PRO A 264 -15.97 38.58 -6.41
CA PRO A 264 -14.56 38.34 -6.20
C PRO A 264 -14.29 38.31 -4.68
N GLN A 265 -14.08 37.14 -4.12
CA GLN A 265 -13.53 37.00 -2.76
C GLN A 265 -12.02 36.85 -2.89
N VAL A 266 -11.36 37.79 -2.27
CA VAL A 266 -9.91 37.85 -2.09
C VAL A 266 -9.48 36.58 -1.34
N VAL A 267 -8.61 35.79 -1.99
CA VAL A 267 -7.93 34.65 -1.35
C VAL A 267 -6.83 35.23 -0.48
N GLU A 268 -7.15 35.51 0.75
CA GLU A 268 -6.16 35.81 1.78
C GLU A 268 -6.65 35.17 3.10
N GLN A 269 -6.35 33.91 3.21
CA GLN A 269 -6.05 33.17 4.46
C GLN A 269 -5.70 31.75 4.02
N VAL A 270 -4.42 31.41 4.10
CA VAL A 270 -4.01 30.01 4.15
C VAL A 270 -4.54 29.49 5.49
N ASP A 271 -5.71 28.90 5.44
CA ASP A 271 -6.43 28.43 6.59
C ASP A 271 -5.70 27.23 7.18
N THR A 272 -5.27 27.35 8.43
CA THR A 272 -4.77 26.25 9.27
C THR A 272 -5.80 25.10 9.41
N GLN A 273 -6.98 25.27 8.85
CA GLN A 273 -8.05 24.29 8.73
C GLN A 273 -7.78 23.24 7.64
N SER A 274 -6.96 23.54 6.62
CA SER A 274 -6.74 22.65 5.48
C SER A 274 -6.03 21.34 5.84
N PHE A 275 -5.23 21.32 6.91
CA PHE A 275 -4.60 20.07 7.37
C PHE A 275 -5.58 19.14 8.10
N SER A 276 -6.49 19.70 8.92
CA SER A 276 -7.54 18.89 9.55
C SER A 276 -8.35 18.17 8.49
N ASP A 277 -8.44 18.76 7.31
CA ASP A 277 -9.29 18.28 6.24
C ASP A 277 -8.66 17.12 5.45
N SER A 278 -7.36 17.15 5.11
CA SER A 278 -6.72 16.10 4.32
C SER A 278 -6.51 14.78 5.08
N PHE A 279 -6.19 14.81 6.38
CA PHE A 279 -5.96 13.62 7.21
C PHE A 279 -7.15 13.31 8.16
N SER A 280 -8.16 14.17 8.28
CA SER A 280 -9.31 13.94 9.16
C SER A 280 -10.49 13.25 8.48
N TYR A 281 -10.56 13.30 7.16
CA TYR A 281 -11.69 12.71 6.43
C TYR A 281 -11.65 11.19 6.36
N ILE A 282 -10.48 10.58 6.31
CA ILE A 282 -10.31 9.13 6.20
C ILE A 282 -9.88 8.58 7.55
N GLN A 283 -10.78 7.88 8.22
CA GLN A 283 -10.55 7.31 9.55
C GLN A 283 -10.72 5.79 9.52
N ILE A 284 -9.95 5.09 10.36
CA ILE A 284 -10.20 3.69 10.65
C ILE A 284 -11.56 3.56 11.33
N THR A 285 -12.39 2.61 10.91
CA THR A 285 -13.70 2.38 11.53
C THR A 285 -13.57 1.97 12.98
N ASP A 286 -14.59 2.27 13.79
CA ASP A 286 -14.57 1.92 15.21
C ASP A 286 -14.59 0.40 15.42
N ALA A 287 -15.25 -0.35 14.50
CA ALA A 287 -15.25 -1.80 14.51
C ALA A 287 -13.85 -2.38 14.30
N VAL A 288 -13.07 -1.85 13.33
CA VAL A 288 -11.70 -2.27 13.08
C VAL A 288 -10.77 -1.88 14.25
N ARG A 289 -10.92 -0.66 14.81
CA ARG A 289 -10.16 -0.26 16.01
C ARG A 289 -10.43 -1.21 17.18
N ALA A 290 -11.70 -1.58 17.39
CA ALA A 290 -12.08 -2.51 18.44
C ALA A 290 -11.53 -3.93 18.19
N SER A 291 -11.49 -4.38 16.94
CA SER A 291 -10.94 -5.71 16.59
C SER A 291 -9.43 -5.79 16.77
N ILE A 292 -8.69 -4.68 16.58
CA ILE A 292 -7.26 -4.61 16.87
C ILE A 292 -6.97 -4.79 18.35
N GLY A 293 -7.86 -4.29 19.23
CA GLY A 293 -7.76 -4.47 20.67
C GLY A 293 -6.61 -3.73 21.36
N ALA A 294 -6.01 -2.74 20.68
CA ALA A 294 -4.90 -1.92 21.18
C ALA A 294 -5.04 -0.47 20.72
N PRO A 295 -4.41 0.52 21.42
CA PRO A 295 -4.39 1.91 20.98
C PRO A 295 -3.73 2.07 19.61
N VAL A 296 -4.48 2.61 18.62
CA VAL A 296 -4.00 2.88 17.26
C VAL A 296 -3.93 4.39 17.03
N LEU A 297 -2.72 4.87 16.79
CA LEU A 297 -2.44 6.28 16.50
C LEU A 297 -2.98 6.69 15.13
N THR A 298 -2.55 5.98 14.10
CA THR A 298 -2.94 6.15 12.69
C THR A 298 -2.79 4.82 11.95
N GLY A 299 -3.18 4.77 10.67
CA GLY A 299 -3.04 3.57 9.85
C GLY A 299 -2.45 3.85 8.48
N ILE A 300 -1.77 2.85 7.92
CA ILE A 300 -1.30 2.82 6.54
C ILE A 300 -2.20 1.84 5.77
N VAL A 301 -2.77 2.32 4.67
CA VAL A 301 -3.67 1.57 3.81
C VAL A 301 -3.05 1.42 2.44
N LEU A 302 -3.16 0.23 1.87
CA LEU A 302 -2.81 -0.05 0.48
C LEU A 302 -4.09 -0.43 -0.27
N ASP A 303 -4.51 0.42 -1.20
CA ASP A 303 -5.67 0.21 -2.08
C ASP A 303 -5.20 -0.05 -3.51
N TYR A 304 -5.37 -1.28 -3.94
CA TYR A 304 -5.00 -1.73 -5.27
C TYR A 304 -6.12 -1.58 -6.32
N SER A 305 -7.31 -1.12 -5.94
CA SER A 305 -8.50 -1.13 -6.79
C SER A 305 -8.29 -0.39 -8.11
N ALA A 306 -7.78 0.85 -8.07
CA ALA A 306 -7.53 1.65 -9.27
C ALA A 306 -6.44 1.02 -10.17
N ALA A 307 -5.43 0.42 -9.58
CA ALA A 307 -4.38 -0.26 -10.34
C ALA A 307 -4.92 -1.51 -11.05
N MET A 308 -5.78 -2.29 -10.42
CA MET A 308 -6.42 -3.46 -11.04
C MET A 308 -7.41 -3.06 -12.14
N ASP A 309 -8.20 -2.00 -11.95
CA ASP A 309 -9.06 -1.44 -12.99
C ASP A 309 -8.22 -1.03 -14.22
N THR A 310 -7.10 -0.35 -14.00
CA THR A 310 -6.16 0.06 -15.07
C THR A 310 -5.58 -1.14 -15.81
N LEU A 311 -5.09 -2.16 -15.10
CA LEU A 311 -4.51 -3.36 -15.71
C LEU A 311 -5.53 -4.11 -16.58
N ILE A 312 -6.77 -4.24 -16.11
CA ILE A 312 -7.86 -4.90 -16.86
C ILE A 312 -8.20 -4.08 -18.10
N SER A 313 -8.32 -2.76 -17.96
CA SER A 313 -8.58 -1.84 -19.08
C SER A 313 -7.48 -1.93 -20.13
N ASP A 314 -6.21 -1.86 -19.74
CA ASP A 314 -5.05 -1.95 -20.62
C ASP A 314 -4.97 -3.31 -21.32
N ALA A 315 -5.23 -4.40 -20.58
CA ALA A 315 -5.24 -5.74 -21.12
C ALA A 315 -6.34 -5.94 -22.19
N THR A 316 -7.53 -5.42 -21.93
CA THR A 316 -8.66 -5.51 -22.87
C THR A 316 -8.50 -4.61 -24.09
N ALA A 317 -7.90 -3.43 -23.93
CA ALA A 317 -7.58 -2.51 -25.02
C ALA A 317 -6.35 -2.92 -25.84
N GLY A 318 -5.59 -3.93 -25.40
CA GLY A 318 -4.33 -4.32 -26.05
C GLY A 318 -3.21 -3.28 -25.90
N ALA A 319 -3.29 -2.42 -24.88
CA ALA A 319 -2.30 -1.39 -24.60
C ALA A 319 -0.91 -2.00 -24.28
N PRO A 320 0.22 -1.34 -24.50
CA PRO A 320 1.54 -1.88 -24.13
C PRO A 320 1.65 -2.09 -22.61
N ALA A 321 2.60 -2.93 -22.20
CA ALA A 321 2.94 -3.09 -20.77
C ALA A 321 3.43 -1.76 -20.20
N SER A 322 3.03 -1.45 -18.96
CA SER A 322 3.26 -0.17 -18.30
C SER A 322 3.64 -0.37 -16.83
N THR A 323 4.13 0.69 -16.21
CA THR A 323 4.24 0.77 -14.74
C THR A 323 2.98 1.49 -14.22
N VAL A 324 2.26 0.82 -13.31
CA VAL A 324 1.04 1.35 -12.69
C VAL A 324 1.37 1.71 -11.24
N PRO A 325 1.27 2.99 -10.83
CA PRO A 325 1.61 3.39 -9.48
C PRO A 325 0.46 3.08 -8.50
N VAL A 326 0.84 2.59 -7.32
CA VAL A 326 0.04 2.57 -6.09
C VAL A 326 0.75 3.50 -5.11
N SER A 327 0.28 4.75 -4.98
CA SER A 327 0.97 5.86 -4.31
C SER A 327 -0.03 6.79 -3.63
N LEU A 328 0.46 7.76 -2.86
CA LEU A 328 -0.38 8.84 -2.32
C LEU A 328 -1.10 9.60 -3.45
N VAL A 329 -0.38 9.91 -4.53
CA VAL A 329 -0.93 10.62 -5.70
C VAL A 329 -2.07 9.85 -6.36
N SER A 330 -1.92 8.53 -6.50
CA SER A 330 -2.97 7.70 -7.12
C SER A 330 -4.12 7.36 -6.17
N GLY A 331 -4.05 7.76 -4.89
CA GLY A 331 -4.97 7.34 -3.85
C GLY A 331 -4.85 5.86 -3.46
N GLY A 332 -3.84 5.17 -3.99
CA GLY A 332 -3.57 3.76 -3.68
C GLY A 332 -2.77 3.56 -2.39
N VAL A 333 -2.12 4.61 -1.88
CA VAL A 333 -1.48 4.64 -0.56
C VAL A 333 -2.17 5.72 0.26
N ILE A 334 -2.57 5.41 1.50
CA ILE A 334 -3.26 6.34 2.36
C ILE A 334 -2.65 6.28 3.76
N LEU A 335 -2.30 7.43 4.32
CA LEU A 335 -2.12 7.59 5.76
C LEU A 335 -3.44 8.06 6.35
N THR A 336 -4.03 7.30 7.28
CA THR A 336 -5.31 7.69 7.88
C THR A 336 -5.16 8.85 8.86
N GLY A 337 -6.27 9.50 9.20
CA GLY A 337 -6.30 10.49 10.26
C GLY A 337 -6.00 9.89 11.64
N PHE A 338 -5.63 10.75 12.56
CA PHE A 338 -5.18 10.39 13.92
C PHE A 338 -6.34 10.18 14.91
N GLY A 339 -7.58 10.28 14.46
CA GLY A 339 -8.76 10.03 15.31
C GLY A 339 -8.75 10.83 16.60
N ALA A 340 -8.91 10.13 17.72
CA ALA A 340 -8.89 10.74 19.06
C ALA A 340 -7.56 11.43 19.43
N TYR A 341 -6.48 11.14 18.70
CA TYR A 341 -5.16 11.75 18.94
C TYR A 341 -4.94 13.05 18.15
N THR A 342 -5.84 13.42 17.23
CA THR A 342 -5.73 14.67 16.45
C THR A 342 -5.53 15.93 17.30
N PRO A 343 -6.19 16.10 18.47
CA PRO A 343 -5.94 17.25 19.34
C PRO A 343 -4.54 17.28 19.98
N MET A 344 -3.85 16.15 20.02
CA MET A 344 -2.50 16.04 20.57
C MET A 344 -1.40 16.45 19.59
N LEU A 345 -1.71 16.53 18.29
CA LEU A 345 -0.77 17.04 17.29
C LEU A 345 -0.63 18.55 17.45
N SER A 346 0.61 19.02 17.61
CA SER A 346 0.88 20.46 17.61
C SER A 346 0.57 21.08 16.25
N SER A 347 0.30 22.38 16.22
CA SER A 347 0.06 23.09 14.96
C SER A 347 1.24 22.98 13.99
N ASP A 348 2.46 23.06 14.51
CA ASP A 348 3.68 22.91 13.72
C ASP A 348 3.80 21.51 13.09
N LEU A 349 3.43 20.46 13.85
CA LEU A 349 3.44 19.09 13.33
C LEU A 349 2.40 18.92 12.22
N LYS A 350 1.20 19.47 12.42
CA LYS A 350 0.13 19.45 11.40
C LYS A 350 0.56 20.14 10.12
N LEU A 351 1.13 21.35 10.23
CA LEU A 351 1.64 22.11 9.08
C LEU A 351 2.75 21.35 8.35
N GLY A 352 3.73 20.80 9.08
CA GLY A 352 4.81 20.02 8.48
C GLY A 352 4.33 18.78 7.73
N LEU A 353 3.39 18.05 8.30
CA LEU A 353 2.79 16.87 7.64
C LEU A 353 2.01 17.26 6.38
N SER A 354 1.22 18.33 6.44
CA SER A 354 0.45 18.82 5.29
C SER A 354 1.37 19.28 4.16
N ASP A 355 2.42 20.03 4.49
CA ASP A 355 3.39 20.51 3.52
C ASP A 355 4.12 19.35 2.83
N MET A 356 4.62 18.37 3.60
CA MET A 356 5.28 17.20 3.03
C MET A 356 4.35 16.35 2.19
N ALA A 357 3.11 16.10 2.62
CA ALA A 357 2.13 15.37 1.83
C ALA A 357 1.84 16.10 0.51
N GLY A 358 1.63 17.41 0.54
CA GLY A 358 1.44 18.22 -0.65
C GLY A 358 2.65 18.22 -1.58
N GLN A 359 3.87 18.26 -1.04
CA GLN A 359 5.09 18.14 -1.84
C GLN A 359 5.24 16.76 -2.49
N ILE A 360 4.88 15.67 -1.79
CA ILE A 360 4.87 14.32 -2.36
C ILE A 360 3.83 14.25 -3.48
N GLU A 361 2.61 14.72 -3.25
CA GLU A 361 1.53 14.71 -4.23
C GLU A 361 1.85 15.52 -5.50
N THR A 362 2.56 16.62 -5.37
CA THR A 362 2.95 17.48 -6.51
C THR A 362 4.29 17.07 -7.15
N GLY A 363 4.97 16.07 -6.61
CA GLY A 363 6.29 15.62 -7.06
C GLY A 363 7.45 16.56 -6.66
N GLY A 364 7.19 17.54 -5.78
CA GLY A 364 8.22 18.41 -5.20
C GLY A 364 9.12 17.67 -4.21
N MET A 365 8.60 16.62 -3.59
CA MET A 365 9.35 15.67 -2.75
C MET A 365 9.14 14.26 -3.28
N VAL A 366 10.22 13.54 -3.48
CA VAL A 366 10.20 12.12 -3.88
C VAL A 366 10.78 11.31 -2.74
N ILE A 367 9.97 10.46 -2.12
CA ILE A 367 10.45 9.48 -1.16
C ILE A 367 11.05 8.33 -1.95
N SER A 368 12.34 8.09 -1.79
CA SER A 368 13.07 7.05 -2.52
C SER A 368 14.00 6.33 -1.56
N THR A 369 13.90 5.02 -1.54
CA THR A 369 14.71 4.14 -0.73
C THR A 369 15.56 3.22 -1.62
N PRO A 370 16.63 2.60 -1.12
CA PRO A 370 17.40 1.61 -1.88
C PRO A 370 16.60 0.36 -2.28
N PHE A 371 15.39 0.21 -1.78
CA PHE A 371 14.51 -0.95 -1.98
C PHE A 371 13.39 -0.69 -2.99
N ASP A 372 13.29 0.51 -3.53
CA ASP A 372 12.26 0.86 -4.52
C ASP A 372 12.49 0.14 -5.86
N VAL A 373 11.41 -0.23 -6.58
CA VAL A 373 11.41 -1.00 -7.84
C VAL A 373 10.94 -0.17 -9.03
#